data_926233594c5634a035673e074fa300ba
#
_entry.id   926233594c5634a035673e074fa300ba
#
_cell.length_a   1.000
_cell.length_b   1.000
_cell.length_c   1.000
_cell.angle_alpha   90.00
_cell.angle_beta   90.00
_cell.angle_gamma   90.00
#
_symmetry.space_group_name_H-M   'P 1'
#
loop_
_entity.id
_entity.type
_entity.pdbx_description
1 polymer ?
#
loop_
_entity_poly.entity_id
_entity_poly.type
_entity_poly.pdbx_seq_one_letter_code
_entity_poly.pdbx_strand_id
1 'polypeptide(L)'
;MAQGIAPGLPQGDLLDATPEAQALIRAAEGQVGITTTYDPAYVTLAFPGGDVPADRGVCTDVVIRALRVAYGIDLQAAVNRDMKADFAAYPKNWGLKTTDRNIDHRRVPNLQTFLTRMGAEVTGGFEPGDIVTTMLPGNLPHILIVTDRMGTNAPMIVHNIGAGTRVEDRLFDHPHTGHYRLGTQVLARIRAIAG
;
A
#
# COMPACT_ATOMS: atom_id res chain seq x y z
N MET A 1 -14.46 12.74 22.86
CA MET A 1 -14.73 11.30 23.03
C MET A 1 -13.51 10.56 22.50
N ALA A 2 -12.77 9.86 23.35
CA ALA A 2 -11.62 9.07 22.92
C ALA A 2 -12.11 7.94 21.98
N GLN A 3 -11.65 7.94 20.73
CA GLN A 3 -11.91 6.84 19.81
C GLN A 3 -11.16 5.63 20.35
N GLY A 4 -11.90 4.57 20.73
CA GLY A 4 -11.30 3.34 21.23
C GLY A 4 -10.38 2.73 20.16
N ILE A 5 -9.15 2.40 20.58
CA ILE A 5 -8.18 1.70 19.74
C ILE A 5 -8.77 0.31 19.41
N ALA A 6 -8.72 -0.07 18.14
CA ALA A 6 -9.13 -1.41 17.72
C ALA A 6 -8.30 -2.46 18.49
N PRO A 7 -8.93 -3.57 18.95
CA PRO A 7 -8.20 -4.61 19.69
C PRO A 7 -7.07 -5.19 18.83
N GLY A 8 -5.87 -5.33 19.43
CA GLY A 8 -4.68 -5.89 18.78
C GLY A 8 -3.71 -4.86 18.19
N LEU A 9 -4.01 -3.56 18.26
CA LEU A 9 -3.06 -2.53 17.85
C LEU A 9 -2.10 -2.17 19.01
N PRO A 10 -0.80 -1.91 18.71
CA PRO A 10 0.17 -1.48 19.72
C PRO A 10 -0.19 -0.09 20.26
N GLN A 11 0.23 0.18 21.50
CA GLN A 11 0.13 1.49 22.12
C GLN A 11 1.28 2.38 21.63
N GLY A 12 1.04 3.67 21.46
CA GLY A 12 2.04 4.68 21.10
C GLY A 12 1.40 6.06 21.12
N ASP A 13 2.23 7.10 21.26
CA ASP A 13 1.77 8.48 21.11
C ASP A 13 1.28 8.71 19.69
N LEU A 14 0.17 9.45 19.55
CA LEU A 14 -0.38 9.78 18.26
C LEU A 14 0.34 10.99 17.65
N LEU A 15 0.67 10.89 16.39
CA LEU A 15 1.17 11.97 15.56
C LEU A 15 0.02 12.72 14.90
N ASP A 16 0.23 14.00 14.62
CA ASP A 16 -0.73 14.77 13.83
C ASP A 16 -0.82 14.20 12.41
N ALA A 17 -2.03 13.94 11.97
CA ALA A 17 -2.31 13.40 10.65
C ALA A 17 -3.49 14.12 10.00
N THR A 18 -3.41 14.36 8.70
CA THR A 18 -4.55 14.92 7.95
C THR A 18 -5.74 13.95 7.97
N PRO A 19 -6.99 14.44 7.76
CA PRO A 19 -8.16 13.55 7.68
C PRO A 19 -8.00 12.46 6.61
N GLU A 20 -7.36 12.77 5.48
CA GLU A 20 -7.07 11.81 4.41
C GLU A 20 -6.07 10.74 4.90
N ALA A 21 -4.97 11.15 5.52
CA ALA A 21 -3.99 10.22 6.07
C ALA A 21 -4.63 9.31 7.13
N GLN A 22 -5.42 9.88 8.05
CA GLN A 22 -6.15 9.12 9.06
C GLN A 22 -7.11 8.09 8.44
N ALA A 23 -7.82 8.46 7.34
CA ALA A 23 -8.71 7.52 6.66
C ALA A 23 -7.94 6.33 6.09
N LEU A 24 -6.77 6.58 5.45
CA LEU A 24 -5.90 5.54 4.90
C LEU A 24 -5.35 4.62 5.99
N ILE A 25 -4.83 5.21 7.07
CA ILE A 25 -4.28 4.47 8.21
C ILE A 25 -5.34 3.57 8.83
N ARG A 26 -6.52 4.12 9.17
CA ARG A 26 -7.64 3.32 9.73
C ARG A 26 -8.06 2.17 8.81
N ALA A 27 -8.10 2.41 7.50
CA ALA A 27 -8.44 1.38 6.53
C ALA A 27 -7.37 0.27 6.44
N ALA A 28 -6.09 0.61 6.62
CA ALA A 28 -5.00 -0.35 6.67
C ALA A 28 -4.98 -1.13 8.00
N GLU A 29 -5.08 -0.44 9.13
CA GLU A 29 -5.15 -1.03 10.48
C GLU A 29 -6.37 -1.93 10.66
N GLY A 30 -7.49 -1.60 10.02
CA GLY A 30 -8.71 -2.42 10.02
C GLY A 30 -8.54 -3.82 9.43
N GLN A 31 -7.40 -4.10 8.77
CA GLN A 31 -7.07 -5.43 8.26
C GLN A 31 -6.32 -6.30 9.28
N VAL A 32 -5.88 -5.72 10.41
CA VAL A 32 -5.21 -6.45 11.51
C VAL A 32 -6.20 -7.45 12.12
N GLY A 33 -5.79 -8.71 12.22
CA GLY A 33 -6.63 -9.80 12.71
C GLY A 33 -7.66 -10.34 11.69
N ILE A 34 -7.84 -9.65 10.54
CA ILE A 34 -8.66 -10.13 9.43
C ILE A 34 -7.78 -10.84 8.39
N THR A 35 -6.78 -10.15 7.86
CA THR A 35 -5.79 -10.74 6.94
C THR A 35 -4.70 -11.38 7.78
N THR A 36 -4.82 -12.68 8.00
CA THR A 36 -3.94 -13.45 8.90
C THR A 36 -2.95 -14.36 8.17
N THR A 37 -3.15 -14.55 6.86
CA THR A 37 -2.32 -15.44 6.04
C THR A 37 -1.60 -14.66 4.94
N TYR A 38 -0.28 -14.87 4.82
CA TYR A 38 0.49 -14.38 3.68
C TYR A 38 0.37 -15.38 2.52
N ASP A 39 -0.27 -14.96 1.42
CA ASP A 39 -0.52 -15.83 0.27
C ASP A 39 -0.14 -15.13 -1.06
N PRO A 40 1.03 -15.44 -1.63
CA PRO A 40 1.49 -14.87 -2.89
C PRO A 40 0.95 -15.61 -4.13
N ALA A 41 0.07 -16.59 -3.98
CA ALA A 41 -0.43 -17.39 -5.10
C ALA A 41 -1.06 -16.50 -6.18
N TYR A 42 -0.79 -16.87 -7.44
CA TYR A 42 -1.48 -16.27 -8.57
C TYR A 42 -2.91 -16.79 -8.64
N VAL A 43 -3.86 -15.87 -8.73
CA VAL A 43 -5.29 -16.18 -8.86
C VAL A 43 -5.93 -15.32 -9.93
N THR A 44 -6.94 -15.85 -10.59
CA THR A 44 -7.79 -15.06 -11.49
C THR A 44 -8.76 -14.23 -10.67
N LEU A 45 -8.70 -12.92 -10.88
CA LEU A 45 -9.53 -11.95 -10.16
C LEU A 45 -10.64 -11.39 -11.05
N ALA A 46 -11.76 -11.00 -10.45
CA ALA A 46 -12.72 -10.12 -11.10
C ALA A 46 -12.04 -8.84 -11.57
N PHE A 47 -12.60 -8.15 -12.56
CA PHE A 47 -12.12 -6.87 -13.04
C PHE A 47 -13.29 -6.01 -13.54
N PRO A 48 -13.42 -4.75 -13.08
CA PRO A 48 -12.64 -4.09 -12.03
C PRO A 48 -13.00 -4.62 -10.63
N GLY A 49 -12.27 -4.17 -9.61
CA GLY A 49 -12.59 -4.39 -8.19
C GLY A 49 -12.23 -5.76 -7.63
N GLY A 50 -11.43 -6.56 -8.37
CA GLY A 50 -11.01 -7.87 -7.89
C GLY A 50 -10.19 -7.80 -6.61
N ASP A 51 -10.34 -8.83 -5.76
CA ASP A 51 -9.55 -9.01 -4.55
C ASP A 51 -9.39 -10.51 -4.25
N VAL A 52 -8.38 -10.86 -3.49
CA VAL A 52 -8.24 -12.19 -2.88
C VAL A 52 -9.11 -12.26 -1.62
N PRO A 53 -9.43 -13.47 -1.10
CA PRO A 53 -10.18 -13.60 0.15
C PRO A 53 -9.60 -12.75 1.27
N ALA A 54 -10.45 -12.15 2.11
CA ALA A 54 -10.05 -11.16 3.10
C ALA A 54 -9.07 -11.71 4.17
N ASP A 55 -9.13 -13.02 4.44
CA ASP A 55 -8.27 -13.71 5.41
C ASP A 55 -6.81 -13.83 4.96
N ARG A 56 -6.52 -13.56 3.68
CA ARG A 56 -5.19 -13.71 3.08
C ARG A 56 -4.80 -12.55 2.18
N GLY A 57 -3.52 -12.44 1.87
CA GLY A 57 -2.97 -11.43 0.97
C GLY A 57 -1.48 -11.27 1.16
N VAL A 58 -0.90 -10.35 0.39
CA VAL A 58 0.51 -9.95 0.49
C VAL A 58 0.62 -8.47 0.89
N CYS A 59 1.83 -7.92 0.95
CA CYS A 59 2.06 -6.54 1.35
C CYS A 59 1.28 -5.53 0.49
N THR A 60 1.16 -5.75 -0.81
CA THR A 60 0.42 -4.87 -1.72
C THR A 60 -1.09 -4.91 -1.48
N ASP A 61 -1.65 -6.04 -1.04
CA ASP A 61 -3.09 -6.15 -0.76
C ASP A 61 -3.51 -5.26 0.42
N VAL A 62 -2.60 -5.01 1.38
CA VAL A 62 -2.83 -4.03 2.46
C VAL A 62 -3.07 -2.64 1.88
N VAL A 63 -2.23 -2.20 0.94
CA VAL A 63 -2.34 -0.88 0.29
C VAL A 63 -3.57 -0.82 -0.62
N ILE A 64 -3.80 -1.86 -1.43
CA ILE A 64 -4.94 -1.94 -2.36
C ILE A 64 -6.26 -1.80 -1.61
N ARG A 65 -6.43 -2.55 -0.53
CA ARG A 65 -7.64 -2.52 0.31
C ARG A 65 -7.79 -1.20 1.06
N ALA A 66 -6.68 -0.66 1.58
CA ALA A 66 -6.68 0.62 2.26
C ALA A 66 -7.14 1.75 1.34
N LEU A 67 -6.63 1.83 0.11
CA LEU A 67 -7.06 2.82 -0.88
C LEU A 67 -8.53 2.66 -1.30
N ARG A 68 -8.99 1.42 -1.43
CA ARG A 68 -10.39 1.12 -1.74
C ARG A 68 -11.34 1.59 -0.65
N VAL A 69 -11.03 1.28 0.61
CA VAL A 69 -11.86 1.64 1.76
C VAL A 69 -11.79 3.14 2.07
N ALA A 70 -10.59 3.73 2.07
CA ALA A 70 -10.42 5.13 2.45
C ALA A 70 -10.92 6.11 1.38
N TYR A 71 -10.73 5.77 0.09
CA TYR A 71 -10.91 6.74 -0.99
C TYR A 71 -11.81 6.26 -2.12
N GLY A 72 -12.33 5.04 -2.08
CA GLY A 72 -13.09 4.43 -3.17
C GLY A 72 -12.25 4.15 -4.43
N ILE A 73 -10.92 4.10 -4.31
CA ILE A 73 -10.02 3.91 -5.44
C ILE A 73 -9.85 2.42 -5.73
N ASP A 74 -10.16 2.02 -6.96
CA ASP A 74 -9.80 0.71 -7.49
C ASP A 74 -8.38 0.76 -8.08
N LEU A 75 -7.38 0.36 -7.27
CA LEU A 75 -5.98 0.36 -7.69
C LEU A 75 -5.70 -0.67 -8.79
N GLN A 76 -6.46 -1.77 -8.85
CA GLN A 76 -6.37 -2.75 -9.94
C GLN A 76 -6.70 -2.09 -11.29
N ALA A 77 -7.82 -1.37 -11.35
CA ALA A 77 -8.25 -0.69 -12.56
C ALA A 77 -7.28 0.46 -12.93
N ALA A 78 -6.86 1.27 -11.95
CA ALA A 78 -5.96 2.39 -12.16
C ALA A 78 -4.61 1.93 -12.75
N VAL A 79 -3.95 0.97 -12.11
CA VAL A 79 -2.67 0.41 -12.59
C VAL A 79 -2.81 -0.22 -13.97
N ASN A 80 -3.86 -1.02 -14.18
CA ASN A 80 -4.08 -1.67 -15.48
C ASN A 80 -4.26 -0.67 -16.62
N ARG A 81 -5.01 0.42 -16.38
CA ARG A 81 -5.24 1.47 -17.39
C ARG A 81 -3.97 2.26 -17.69
N ASP A 82 -3.23 2.68 -16.65
CA ASP A 82 -1.97 3.40 -16.85
C ASP A 82 -0.92 2.53 -17.56
N MET A 83 -0.80 1.25 -17.17
CA MET A 83 0.07 0.30 -17.87
C MET A 83 -0.35 0.05 -19.31
N LYS A 84 -1.63 0.03 -19.64
CA LYS A 84 -2.10 -0.07 -21.02
C LYS A 84 -1.76 1.15 -21.85
N ALA A 85 -1.82 2.33 -21.25
CA ALA A 85 -1.48 3.59 -21.92
C ALA A 85 0.02 3.70 -22.20
N ASP A 86 0.88 3.20 -21.31
CA ASP A 86 2.33 3.24 -21.46
C ASP A 86 3.00 2.01 -20.80
N PHE A 87 2.83 0.85 -21.42
CA PHE A 87 3.43 -0.40 -20.94
C PHE A 87 4.97 -0.36 -20.92
N ALA A 88 5.60 0.48 -21.76
CA ALA A 88 7.05 0.60 -21.85
C ALA A 88 7.67 1.21 -20.58
N ALA A 89 6.94 2.09 -19.89
CA ALA A 89 7.40 2.72 -18.66
C ALA A 89 7.52 1.75 -17.46
N TYR A 90 6.88 0.60 -17.53
CA TYR A 90 6.84 -0.35 -16.43
C TYR A 90 7.94 -1.40 -16.48
N PRO A 91 8.38 -1.95 -15.32
CA PRO A 91 9.44 -2.96 -15.26
C PRO A 91 9.13 -4.20 -16.08
N LYS A 92 10.17 -4.76 -16.72
CA LYS A 92 10.07 -5.97 -17.56
C LYS A 92 10.49 -7.26 -16.83
N ASN A 93 10.48 -7.24 -15.49
CA ASN A 93 11.04 -8.28 -14.64
C ASN A 93 10.42 -9.69 -14.87
N TRP A 94 9.19 -9.73 -15.40
CA TRP A 94 8.43 -10.98 -15.56
C TRP A 94 8.29 -11.43 -17.03
N GLY A 95 8.97 -10.74 -17.95
CA GLY A 95 8.95 -11.10 -19.38
C GLY A 95 7.58 -10.95 -20.07
N LEU A 96 6.63 -10.25 -19.45
CA LEU A 96 5.30 -10.01 -20.02
C LEU A 96 5.41 -9.05 -21.22
N LYS A 97 4.58 -9.30 -22.22
CA LYS A 97 4.44 -8.44 -23.42
C LYS A 97 3.19 -7.55 -23.38
N THR A 98 2.34 -7.79 -22.42
CA THR A 98 1.09 -7.06 -22.20
C THR A 98 0.74 -7.04 -20.71
N THR A 99 -0.25 -6.23 -20.33
CA THR A 99 -0.74 -6.14 -18.95
C THR A 99 -1.41 -7.43 -18.51
N ASP A 100 -1.27 -7.76 -17.22
CA ASP A 100 -2.00 -8.82 -16.54
C ASP A 100 -2.82 -8.24 -15.38
N ARG A 101 -4.12 -8.06 -15.61
CA ARG A 101 -5.06 -7.48 -14.63
C ARG A 101 -5.17 -8.24 -13.31
N ASN A 102 -4.72 -9.49 -13.26
CA ASN A 102 -4.79 -10.31 -12.05
C ASN A 102 -3.65 -10.03 -11.08
N ILE A 103 -2.48 -9.57 -11.58
CA ILE A 103 -1.27 -9.52 -10.75
C ILE A 103 -0.53 -8.17 -10.82
N ASP A 104 -0.70 -7.36 -11.87
CA ASP A 104 0.14 -6.17 -12.07
C ASP A 104 0.05 -5.18 -10.90
N HIS A 105 -1.14 -4.94 -10.36
CA HIS A 105 -1.38 -4.08 -9.20
C HIS A 105 -0.89 -4.71 -7.87
N ARG A 106 -0.57 -5.99 -7.84
CA ARG A 106 -0.03 -6.72 -6.69
C ARG A 106 1.51 -6.84 -6.71
N ARG A 107 2.18 -6.16 -7.65
CA ARG A 107 3.64 -6.15 -7.80
C ARG A 107 4.21 -4.83 -7.32
N VAL A 108 5.04 -4.85 -6.27
CA VAL A 108 5.65 -3.63 -5.70
C VAL A 108 6.36 -2.77 -6.75
N PRO A 109 7.20 -3.30 -7.66
CA PRO A 109 7.86 -2.48 -8.68
C PRO A 109 6.87 -1.77 -9.63
N ASN A 110 5.73 -2.37 -9.92
CA ASN A 110 4.69 -1.72 -10.72
C ASN A 110 4.00 -0.59 -9.93
N LEU A 111 3.74 -0.80 -8.63
CA LEU A 111 3.18 0.25 -7.77
C LEU A 111 4.14 1.41 -7.59
N GLN A 112 5.45 1.16 -7.47
CA GLN A 112 6.47 2.22 -7.46
C GLN A 112 6.37 3.08 -8.72
N THR A 113 6.41 2.44 -9.89
CA THR A 113 6.28 3.13 -11.18
C THR A 113 4.98 3.92 -11.26
N PHE A 114 3.85 3.30 -10.90
CA PHE A 114 2.54 3.95 -10.90
C PHE A 114 2.51 5.18 -10.00
N LEU A 115 2.94 5.06 -8.73
CA LEU A 115 2.95 6.16 -7.77
C LEU A 115 3.87 7.32 -8.21
N THR A 116 5.05 7.02 -8.74
CA THR A 116 5.95 8.03 -9.33
C THR A 116 5.27 8.75 -10.51
N ARG A 117 4.62 8.03 -11.43
CA ARG A 117 3.88 8.62 -12.56
C ARG A 117 2.70 9.47 -12.12
N MET A 118 2.07 9.13 -11.00
CA MET A 118 1.01 9.96 -10.39
C MET A 118 1.56 11.21 -9.68
N GLY A 119 2.89 11.35 -9.58
CA GLY A 119 3.54 12.47 -8.90
C GLY A 119 3.43 12.39 -7.38
N ALA A 120 3.37 11.17 -6.84
CA ALA A 120 3.28 10.92 -5.40
C ALA A 120 4.64 10.93 -4.71
N GLU A 121 5.74 10.85 -5.46
CA GLU A 121 7.09 10.76 -4.91
C GLU A 121 7.44 12.00 -4.09
N VAL A 122 7.98 11.78 -2.90
CA VAL A 122 8.40 12.84 -1.99
C VAL A 122 9.80 12.57 -1.43
N THR A 123 10.45 13.64 -0.99
CA THR A 123 11.73 13.60 -0.27
C THR A 123 11.54 14.24 1.10
N GLY A 124 12.30 13.80 2.11
CA GLY A 124 12.25 14.37 3.45
C GLY A 124 11.76 13.38 4.50
N GLY A 125 11.18 13.91 5.58
CA GLY A 125 10.70 13.11 6.70
C GLY A 125 9.44 12.30 6.37
N PHE A 126 9.27 11.20 7.09
CA PHE A 126 8.07 10.37 6.99
C PHE A 126 6.91 11.02 7.76
N GLU A 127 5.75 11.08 7.12
CA GLU A 127 4.51 11.57 7.72
C GLU A 127 3.45 10.45 7.76
N PRO A 128 2.49 10.54 8.70
CA PRO A 128 1.37 9.61 8.72
C PRO A 128 0.65 9.52 7.38
N GLY A 129 0.37 8.29 6.93
CA GLY A 129 -0.26 8.01 5.63
C GLY A 129 0.71 7.89 4.46
N ASP A 130 2.01 8.10 4.65
CA ASP A 130 3.00 7.86 3.60
C ASP A 130 3.04 6.39 3.23
N ILE A 131 3.21 6.12 1.94
CA ILE A 131 3.48 4.78 1.41
C ILE A 131 4.99 4.69 1.17
N VAL A 132 5.61 3.66 1.74
CA VAL A 132 7.05 3.44 1.61
C VAL A 132 7.29 2.06 1.02
N THR A 133 8.28 1.97 0.14
CA THR A 133 8.77 0.69 -0.36
C THR A 133 10.17 0.42 0.15
N THR A 134 10.45 -0.84 0.45
CA THR A 134 11.73 -1.28 1.00
C THR A 134 12.21 -2.53 0.25
N MET A 135 13.48 -2.88 0.46
CA MET A 135 14.05 -4.11 -0.08
C MET A 135 14.40 -5.06 1.08
N LEU A 136 13.66 -6.15 1.16
CA LEU A 136 13.92 -7.21 2.15
C LEU A 136 15.13 -8.08 1.71
N PRO A 137 15.73 -8.85 2.64
CA PRO A 137 16.73 -9.85 2.29
C PRO A 137 16.27 -10.76 1.16
N GLY A 138 17.19 -11.15 0.27
CA GLY A 138 16.86 -11.95 -0.91
C GLY A 138 16.30 -11.13 -2.09
N ASN A 139 16.48 -9.79 -2.08
CA ASN A 139 15.97 -8.88 -3.11
C ASN A 139 14.46 -8.95 -3.29
N LEU A 140 13.73 -9.07 -2.18
CA LEU A 140 12.27 -9.11 -2.18
C LEU A 140 11.70 -7.70 -1.95
N PRO A 141 11.10 -7.08 -2.98
CA PRO A 141 10.45 -5.77 -2.82
C PRO A 141 9.26 -5.85 -1.88
N HIS A 142 9.15 -4.88 -0.98
CA HIS A 142 8.09 -4.81 0.01
C HIS A 142 7.48 -3.40 0.04
N ILE A 143 6.21 -3.28 0.47
CA ILE A 143 5.49 -2.02 0.57
C ILE A 143 4.73 -1.96 1.89
N LEU A 144 4.63 -0.76 2.45
CA LEU A 144 4.04 -0.51 3.76
C LEU A 144 3.38 0.88 3.80
N ILE A 145 2.55 1.13 4.81
CA ILE A 145 1.97 2.44 5.10
C ILE A 145 2.45 2.90 6.47
N VAL A 146 2.91 4.15 6.56
CA VAL A 146 3.30 4.81 7.80
C VAL A 146 2.05 5.15 8.60
N THR A 147 1.99 4.75 9.89
CA THR A 147 0.86 5.03 10.76
C THR A 147 0.99 6.39 11.46
N ASP A 148 -0.05 6.80 12.17
CA ASP A 148 -0.04 7.96 13.07
C ASP A 148 0.43 7.61 14.50
N ARG A 149 1.00 6.41 14.72
CA ARG A 149 1.51 5.96 16.02
C ARG A 149 3.02 6.06 16.06
N MET A 150 3.54 6.72 17.09
CA MET A 150 4.98 6.77 17.32
C MET A 150 5.46 5.45 17.92
N GLY A 151 6.46 4.85 17.30
CA GLY A 151 7.26 3.77 17.86
C GLY A 151 8.39 4.31 18.74
N THR A 152 9.47 3.54 18.89
CA THR A 152 10.61 3.91 19.73
C THR A 152 11.36 5.13 19.18
N ASN A 153 11.64 5.16 17.89
CA ASN A 153 12.44 6.22 17.24
C ASN A 153 11.81 6.74 15.94
N ALA A 154 10.70 6.17 15.50
CA ALA A 154 10.04 6.51 14.26
C ALA A 154 8.55 6.17 14.32
N PRO A 155 7.73 6.70 13.41
CA PRO A 155 6.36 6.22 13.26
C PRO A 155 6.32 4.72 13.01
N MET A 156 5.32 4.03 13.60
CA MET A 156 5.06 2.63 13.30
C MET A 156 4.53 2.49 11.88
N ILE A 157 4.55 1.28 11.36
CA ILE A 157 4.07 0.96 10.02
C ILE A 157 3.00 -0.12 10.06
N VAL A 158 2.10 -0.12 9.09
CA VAL A 158 1.18 -1.23 8.84
C VAL A 158 1.55 -1.93 7.54
N HIS A 159 1.71 -3.24 7.60
CA HIS A 159 2.14 -4.07 6.48
C HIS A 159 1.76 -5.55 6.67
N ASN A 160 2.04 -6.38 5.65
CA ASN A 160 2.02 -7.83 5.75
C ASN A 160 3.35 -8.38 5.20
N ILE A 161 4.20 -8.91 6.08
CA ILE A 161 5.54 -9.45 5.73
C ILE A 161 5.64 -10.97 5.92
N GLY A 162 4.52 -11.67 6.09
CA GLY A 162 4.52 -13.14 6.20
C GLY A 162 3.57 -13.72 7.26
N ALA A 163 3.19 -12.92 8.27
CA ALA A 163 2.35 -13.39 9.38
C ALA A 163 1.00 -12.67 9.48
N GLY A 164 0.45 -12.25 8.32
CA GLY A 164 -0.75 -11.43 8.24
C GLY A 164 -0.47 -9.93 8.42
N THR A 165 -1.51 -9.12 8.33
CA THR A 165 -1.40 -7.66 8.50
C THR A 165 -1.13 -7.32 9.96
N ARG A 166 -0.10 -6.50 10.20
CA ARG A 166 0.34 -6.07 11.53
C ARG A 166 0.75 -4.61 11.53
N VAL A 167 0.68 -3.99 12.72
CA VAL A 167 1.31 -2.70 13.02
C VAL A 167 2.57 -2.97 13.82
N GLU A 168 3.73 -2.50 13.33
CA GLU A 168 5.04 -2.80 13.89
C GLU A 168 5.96 -1.57 13.87
N ASP A 169 6.89 -1.48 14.83
CA ASP A 169 7.94 -0.44 14.91
C ASP A 169 9.16 -0.88 14.09
N ARG A 170 9.03 -0.88 12.75
CA ARG A 170 10.01 -1.47 11.82
C ARG A 170 10.29 -0.61 10.58
N LEU A 171 10.00 0.70 10.63
CA LEU A 171 10.16 1.57 9.47
C LEU A 171 11.58 1.55 8.89
N PHE A 172 12.60 1.45 9.74
CA PHE A 172 14.01 1.51 9.33
C PHE A 172 14.73 0.14 9.33
N ASP A 173 14.01 -0.97 9.44
CA ASP A 173 14.63 -2.30 9.44
C ASP A 173 15.29 -2.66 8.10
N HIS A 174 14.84 -2.04 7.00
CA HIS A 174 15.30 -2.37 5.64
C HIS A 174 15.54 -1.11 4.80
N PRO A 175 16.45 -1.17 3.82
CA PRO A 175 16.70 -0.05 2.91
C PRO A 175 15.42 0.38 2.17
N HIS A 176 15.13 1.68 2.19
CA HIS A 176 14.02 2.25 1.45
C HIS A 176 14.35 2.33 -0.05
N THR A 177 13.35 2.01 -0.90
CA THR A 177 13.46 2.05 -2.36
C THR A 177 12.47 3.01 -3.02
N GLY A 178 11.59 3.63 -2.24
CA GLY A 178 10.65 4.66 -2.66
C GLY A 178 9.88 5.22 -1.48
N HIS A 179 9.45 6.48 -1.59
CA HIS A 179 8.70 7.21 -0.58
C HIS A 179 7.64 8.06 -1.28
N TYR A 180 6.37 7.85 -0.95
CA TYR A 180 5.23 8.41 -1.66
C TYR A 180 4.20 8.98 -0.67
N ARG A 181 3.59 10.12 -1.04
CA ARG A 181 2.54 10.79 -0.26
C ARG A 181 1.32 11.06 -1.13
N LEU A 182 0.15 10.66 -0.64
CA LEU A 182 -1.11 10.77 -1.37
C LEU A 182 -1.85 12.06 -1.00
N GLY A 183 -1.29 13.21 -1.42
CA GLY A 183 -2.01 14.48 -1.29
C GLY A 183 -3.21 14.59 -2.23
N THR A 184 -4.05 15.61 -2.03
CA THR A 184 -5.30 15.84 -2.77
C THR A 184 -5.14 15.77 -4.28
N GLN A 185 -4.06 16.37 -4.84
CA GLN A 185 -3.81 16.35 -6.29
C GLN A 185 -3.46 14.96 -6.82
N VAL A 186 -2.67 14.19 -6.06
CA VAL A 186 -2.30 12.82 -6.41
C VAL A 186 -3.55 11.94 -6.40
N LEU A 187 -4.36 12.03 -5.35
CA LEU A 187 -5.62 11.30 -5.25
C LEU A 187 -6.58 11.64 -6.40
N ALA A 188 -6.65 12.92 -6.80
CA ALA A 188 -7.47 13.34 -7.94
C ALA A 188 -6.98 12.69 -9.26
N ARG A 189 -5.66 12.63 -9.50
CA ARG A 189 -5.07 11.98 -10.69
C ARG A 189 -5.36 10.47 -10.68
N ILE A 190 -5.18 9.81 -9.56
CA ILE A 190 -5.45 8.36 -9.44
C ILE A 190 -6.94 8.07 -9.71
N ARG A 191 -7.86 8.87 -9.15
CA ARG A 191 -9.30 8.73 -9.39
C ARG A 191 -9.66 8.91 -10.87
N ALA A 192 -9.06 9.91 -11.54
CA ALA A 192 -9.31 10.15 -12.97
C ALA A 192 -8.92 8.95 -13.85
N ILE A 193 -7.89 8.18 -13.44
CA ILE A 193 -7.47 6.96 -14.14
C ILE A 193 -8.31 5.76 -13.70
N ALA A 194 -8.66 5.66 -12.42
CA ALA A 194 -9.46 4.54 -11.89
C ALA A 194 -10.89 4.50 -12.46
N GLY A 195 -11.44 5.62 -12.87
CA GLY A 195 -12.73 5.77 -13.59
C GLY A 195 -13.91 5.75 -12.69
#